data_970bd7b45404e04942a63abbce55bb9e
#
_entry.id   970bd7b45404e04942a63abbce55bb9e
#
_cell.length_a   1.000
_cell.length_b   1.000
_cell.length_c   1.000
_cell.angle_alpha   90.00
_cell.angle_beta   90.00
_cell.angle_gamma   90.00
#
_symmetry.space_group_name_H-M   'P 1'
#
loop_
_entity.id
_entity.type
_entity.pdbx_description
1 polymer ?
#
loop_
_entity_poly.entity_id
_entity_poly.type
_entity_poly.pdbx_seq_one_letter_code
_entity_poly.pdbx_strand_id
1 'polypeptide(L)' 'MQGTIKRVIRDRGFGFVRAADGQEVFFHRTSLQQLNFDSLREGERVEFEMERGEKGPRATSVSPAKE' A
#
# COMPACT_ATOMS: atom_id res chain seq x y z
N MET A 1 4.62 -4.61 8.81
CA MET A 1 5.13 -3.25 8.60
C MET A 1 3.94 -2.32 8.43
N GLN A 2 3.96 -1.19 9.08
CA GLN A 2 2.85 -0.25 9.02
C GLN A 2 3.19 0.96 8.17
N GLY A 3 2.19 1.52 7.53
CA GLY A 3 2.37 2.70 6.73
C GLY A 3 1.06 3.43 6.50
N THR A 4 1.13 4.45 5.69
CA THR A 4 -0.02 5.30 5.39
C THR A 4 -0.15 5.39 3.87
N ILE A 5 -1.38 5.31 3.40
CA ILE A 5 -1.63 5.44 1.96
C ILE A 5 -1.26 6.86 1.55
N LYS A 6 -0.30 6.97 0.65
CA LYS A 6 0.11 8.26 0.14
C LYS A 6 -0.65 8.65 -1.11
N ARG A 7 -0.90 7.69 -1.99
CA ARG A 7 -1.56 7.96 -3.25
C ARG A 7 -2.28 6.73 -3.76
N VAL A 8 -3.43 6.93 -4.37
CA VAL A 8 -4.20 5.87 -5.01
C VAL A 8 -4.51 6.30 -6.42
N ILE A 9 -4.12 5.49 -7.39
CA ILE A 9 -4.39 5.75 -8.81
C ILE A 9 -5.39 4.72 -9.28
N ARG A 10 -6.65 5.08 -9.16
CA ARG A 10 -7.75 4.14 -9.42
C ARG A 10 -7.83 3.70 -10.87
N ASP A 11 -7.52 4.61 -11.79
CA ASP A 11 -7.55 4.30 -13.21
C ASP A 11 -6.64 3.17 -13.58
N ARG A 12 -5.52 3.08 -12.89
CA ARG A 12 -4.47 2.13 -13.22
C ARG A 12 -4.40 0.96 -12.26
N GLY A 13 -5.13 1.02 -11.17
CA GLY A 13 -5.21 -0.08 -10.22
C GLY A 13 -3.99 -0.25 -9.35
N PHE A 14 -3.31 0.84 -9.00
CA PHE A 14 -2.16 0.77 -8.10
C PHE A 14 -2.07 2.04 -7.26
N GLY A 15 -1.13 2.04 -6.33
CA GLY A 15 -0.92 3.20 -5.48
C GLY A 15 0.41 3.10 -4.74
N PHE A 16 0.60 4.00 -3.80
CA PHE A 16 1.81 4.07 -3.00
C PHE A 16 1.48 4.15 -1.52
N VAL A 17 2.24 3.42 -0.73
CA VAL A 17 2.17 3.45 0.73
C VAL A 17 3.44 4.09 1.23
N ARG A 18 3.33 4.99 2.19
CA ARG A 18 4.48 5.56 2.85
C ARG A 18 4.74 4.78 4.13
N ALA A 19 5.89 4.13 4.21
CA ALA A 19 6.28 3.40 5.39
C ALA A 19 6.64 4.34 6.53
N ALA A 20 6.69 3.79 7.75
CA ALA A 20 6.99 4.59 8.93
C ALA A 20 8.35 5.28 8.86
N ASP A 21 9.30 4.72 8.11
CA ASP A 21 10.62 5.30 7.93
C ASP A 21 10.67 6.35 6.82
N GLY A 22 9.54 6.64 6.19
CA GLY A 22 9.46 7.63 5.12
C GLY A 22 9.63 7.07 3.72
N GLN A 23 9.88 5.79 3.59
CA GLN A 23 10.06 5.16 2.29
C GLN A 23 8.73 4.97 1.60
N GLU A 24 8.66 5.25 0.30
CA GLU A 24 7.46 5.03 -0.49
C GLU A 24 7.52 3.65 -1.13
N VAL A 25 6.44 2.91 -0.99
CA VAL A 25 6.37 1.53 -1.46
C VAL A 25 5.18 1.40 -2.41
N PHE A 26 5.45 0.89 -3.60
CA PHE A 26 4.41 0.64 -4.59
C PHE A 26 3.54 -0.55 -4.17
N PHE A 27 2.24 -0.46 -4.42
CA PHE A 27 1.36 -1.61 -4.27
C PHE A 27 0.37 -1.66 -5.43
N HIS A 28 -0.02 -2.87 -5.80
CA HIS A 28 -1.03 -3.11 -6.82
C HIS A 28 -2.33 -3.52 -6.14
N ARG A 29 -3.47 -3.26 -6.80
CA ARG A 29 -4.76 -3.63 -6.22
C ARG A 29 -4.88 -5.11 -5.86
N THR A 30 -4.14 -5.96 -6.57
CA THR A 30 -4.15 -7.40 -6.30
C THR A 30 -3.40 -7.76 -5.02
N SER A 31 -2.65 -6.82 -4.46
CA SER A 31 -1.94 -7.04 -3.19
C SER A 31 -2.81 -6.74 -1.97
N LEU A 32 -3.99 -6.20 -2.18
CA LEU A 32 -4.88 -5.83 -1.08
C LEU A 32 -5.54 -7.07 -0.49
N GLN A 33 -5.58 -7.12 0.84
CA GLN A 33 -6.26 -8.17 1.57
C GLN A 33 -7.22 -7.53 2.56
N GLN A 34 -8.47 -7.95 2.54
CA GLN A 34 -9.51 -7.41 3.40
C GLN A 34 -9.72 -5.90 3.19
N LEU A 35 -9.24 -5.39 2.06
CA LEU A 35 -9.43 -4.00 1.69
C LEU A 35 -10.01 -3.93 0.30
N ASN A 36 -10.91 -2.98 0.11
CA ASN A 36 -11.46 -2.69 -1.20
C ASN A 36 -10.66 -1.54 -1.80
N PHE A 37 -10.07 -1.76 -2.96
CA PHE A 37 -9.25 -0.75 -3.61
C PHE A 37 -10.03 0.55 -3.86
N ASP A 38 -11.30 0.42 -4.24
CA ASP A 38 -12.13 1.59 -4.51
C ASP A 38 -12.46 2.39 -3.26
N SER A 39 -12.31 1.79 -2.09
CA SER A 39 -12.57 2.45 -0.81
C SER A 39 -11.31 3.02 -0.18
N LEU A 40 -10.16 2.78 -0.75
CA LEU A 40 -8.91 3.30 -0.21
C LEU A 40 -8.84 4.81 -0.34
N ARG A 41 -8.33 5.45 0.69
CA ARG A 41 -8.16 6.91 0.71
C ARG A 41 -6.75 7.27 1.10
N GLU A 42 -6.28 8.40 0.59
CA GLU A 42 -5.00 8.94 1.00
C GLU A 42 -5.07 9.30 2.47
N GLY A 43 -4.00 8.94 3.18
CA GLY A 43 -3.93 9.15 4.62
C GLY A 43 -4.41 7.98 5.46
N GLU A 44 -4.97 6.95 4.83
CA GLU A 44 -5.45 5.78 5.56
C GLU A 44 -4.28 4.93 6.04
N ARG A 45 -4.37 4.43 7.27
CA ARG A 45 -3.34 3.57 7.82
C ARG A 45 -3.54 2.13 7.39
N VAL A 46 -2.45 1.50 6.99
CA VAL A 46 -2.47 0.11 6.54
C VAL A 46 -1.27 -0.64 7.10
N GLU A 47 -1.39 -1.95 7.11
CA GLU A 47 -0.29 -2.83 7.41
C GLU A 47 0.08 -3.57 6.14
N PHE A 48 1.36 -3.73 5.87
CA PHE A 48 1.79 -4.34 4.63
C PHE A 48 3.10 -5.08 4.78
N GLU A 49 3.30 -6.04 3.85
CA GLU A 49 4.56 -6.73 3.69
C GLU A 49 5.29 -6.11 2.51
N MET A 50 6.60 -5.95 2.63
CA MET A 50 7.40 -5.35 1.58
C MET A 50 8.34 -6.38 0.98
N GLU A 51 8.47 -6.33 -0.34
CA GLU A 51 9.39 -7.16 -1.07
C GLU A 51 10.16 -6.28 -2.05
N ARG A 52 11.44 -6.59 -2.25
CA ARG A 52 12.23 -5.88 -3.23
C ARG A 52 12.11 -6.55 -4.59
N GLY A 53 11.58 -5.81 -5.55
CA GLY A 53 11.54 -6.23 -6.93
C GLY A 53 12.60 -5.52 -7.75
N GLU A 54 12.63 -5.81 -9.04
CA GLU A 54 13.59 -5.18 -9.96
C GLU A 54 13.41 -3.67 -10.04
N LYS A 55 12.20 -3.20 -9.83
CA LYS A 55 11.88 -1.78 -9.93
C LYS A 55 11.88 -1.07 -8.58
N GLY A 56 12.33 -1.74 -7.55
CA GLY A 56 12.36 -1.18 -6.20
C GLY A 56 11.40 -1.88 -5.27
N PRO A 57 11.19 -1.33 -4.06
CA PRO A 57 10.33 -1.96 -3.08
C PRO A 57 8.85 -1.90 -3.50
N ARG A 58 8.16 -2.98 -3.20
CA ARG A 58 6.71 -3.05 -3.44
C ARG A 58 6.03 -3.78 -2.30
N ALA A 59 4.79 -3.43 -2.04
CA ALA A 59 4.01 -4.11 -1.03
C ALA A 59 3.37 -5.35 -1.66
N THR A 60 3.55 -6.48 -1.02
CA THR A 60 3.01 -7.76 -1.50
C THR A 60 1.69 -8.12 -0.85
N SER A 61 1.41 -7.52 0.31
CA SER A 61 0.18 -7.78 1.05
C SER A 61 -0.17 -6.53 1.82
N VAL A 62 -1.32 -5.94 1.53
CA VAL A 62 -1.77 -4.72 2.19
C VAL A 62 -3.11 -5.01 2.85
N SER A 63 -3.21 -4.74 4.13
CA SER A 63 -4.42 -4.98 4.91
C SER A 63 -4.69 -3.79 5.82
N PRO A 64 -5.90 -3.69 6.40
CA PRO A 64 -6.19 -2.60 7.33
C PRO A 64 -5.25 -2.67 8.53
N ALA A 65 -4.77 -1.51 8.98
CA ALA A 65 -3.94 -1.47 10.16
C ALA A 65 -4.78 -1.86 11.38
N LYS A 66 -4.22 -2.69 12.22
CA LYS A 66 -4.86 -3.04 13.49
C LYS A 66 -4.35 -2.10 14.56
N GLU A 67 -5.26 -1.55 15.30
CA GLU A 67 -4.93 -0.70 16.44
C GLU A 67 -5.04 -1.47 17.73
#